data_3551ceb004d9e070575d48ab2de25bf4
#
_entry.id   3551ceb004d9e070575d48ab2de25bf4
#
_cell.length_a   1.000
_cell.length_b   1.000
_cell.length_c   1.000
_cell.angle_alpha   90.00
_cell.angle_beta   90.00
_cell.angle_gamma   90.00
#
_symmetry.space_group_name_H-M   'P 1'
#
loop_
_entity.id
_entity.type
_entity.pdbx_description
1 polymer ?
#
loop_
_entity_poly.entity_id
_entity_poly.type
_entity_poly.pdbx_seq_one_letter_code
_entity_poly.pdbx_strand_id
1 'polypeptide(L)'
;VNEKRGFHGMDRKDNRLAYTNENTVACCAICNYMKGSLHHDVFIRRSEHIMSYQKMIEGKEYPECFVNVTHVQFVNYVYGAKKRKLEFNLDEEFFDDIVIQPCYICGKKSDDKHRNGVDRYDSKQGYIVENCKPCCRECNFMKSDFTYCTFLDKLYKIRIQHRNTTTSEQLNGYIKCESRKLLAN
;
A
#
# COMPACT_ATOMS: atom_id res chain seq x y z
N VAL A 1 10.08 10.88 -9.23
CA VAL A 1 10.20 10.10 -10.46
C VAL A 1 10.31 11.08 -11.60
N ASN A 2 11.39 11.01 -12.36
CA ASN A 2 11.55 11.87 -13.52
C ASN A 2 10.73 11.26 -14.68
N GLU A 3 9.42 11.47 -14.67
CA GLU A 3 8.49 10.98 -15.70
C GLU A 3 8.84 11.52 -17.11
N LYS A 4 9.67 12.55 -17.18
CA LYS A 4 10.09 13.21 -18.43
C LYS A 4 11.07 12.42 -19.28
N ARG A 5 11.66 11.31 -18.80
CA ARG A 5 12.70 10.58 -19.57
C ARG A 5 12.32 9.19 -20.06
N GLY A 6 11.15 8.65 -19.72
CA GLY A 6 10.64 7.37 -20.25
C GLY A 6 11.51 6.13 -19.97
N PHE A 7 12.53 6.22 -19.13
CA PHE A 7 13.43 5.11 -18.82
C PHE A 7 13.00 4.39 -17.54
N HIS A 8 13.01 3.06 -17.60
CA HIS A 8 12.91 2.21 -16.42
C HIS A 8 14.29 2.08 -15.75
N GLY A 9 14.29 1.92 -14.42
CA GLY A 9 15.45 1.47 -13.67
C GLY A 9 15.58 -0.05 -13.71
N MET A 10 16.54 -0.57 -12.96
CA MET A 10 16.74 -2.00 -12.71
C MET A 10 16.32 -2.33 -11.29
N ASP A 11 15.63 -3.45 -11.12
CA ASP A 11 15.27 -4.01 -9.83
C ASP A 11 15.76 -5.46 -9.72
N ARG A 12 16.13 -5.90 -8.53
CA ARG A 12 16.50 -7.28 -8.25
C ARG A 12 15.26 -8.05 -7.84
N LYS A 13 15.01 -9.21 -8.45
CA LYS A 13 13.93 -10.12 -8.04
C LYS A 13 14.10 -10.56 -6.59
N ASP A 14 15.31 -10.91 -6.20
CA ASP A 14 15.72 -11.18 -4.83
C ASP A 14 16.82 -10.20 -4.40
N ASN A 15 16.50 -9.33 -3.42
CA ASN A 15 17.43 -8.31 -2.93
C ASN A 15 18.62 -8.88 -2.15
N ARG A 16 18.60 -10.16 -1.79
CA ARG A 16 19.73 -10.85 -1.13
C ARG A 16 20.83 -11.23 -2.12
N LEU A 17 20.52 -11.27 -3.42
CA LEU A 17 21.44 -11.65 -4.50
C LEU A 17 21.95 -10.38 -5.22
N ALA A 18 23.06 -10.55 -5.94
CA ALA A 18 23.65 -9.49 -6.76
C ALA A 18 22.82 -9.16 -8.01
N TYR A 19 23.19 -8.09 -8.71
CA TYR A 19 22.66 -7.78 -10.04
C TYR A 19 23.25 -8.73 -11.06
N THR A 20 22.48 -9.75 -11.46
CA THR A 20 22.76 -10.66 -12.57
C THR A 20 21.61 -10.60 -13.58
N ASN A 21 21.81 -11.12 -14.78
CA ASN A 21 20.77 -11.17 -15.81
C ASN A 21 19.51 -11.90 -15.32
N GLU A 22 19.70 -12.99 -14.56
CA GLU A 22 18.61 -13.84 -14.05
C GLU A 22 17.85 -13.15 -12.90
N ASN A 23 18.56 -12.36 -12.08
CA ASN A 23 18.02 -11.70 -10.90
C ASN A 23 17.54 -10.25 -11.16
N THR A 24 17.78 -9.71 -12.36
CA THR A 24 17.48 -8.30 -12.67
C THR A 24 16.33 -8.19 -13.66
N VAL A 25 15.43 -7.24 -13.41
CA VAL A 25 14.31 -6.89 -14.29
C VAL A 25 14.21 -5.38 -14.46
N ALA A 26 13.68 -4.95 -15.60
CA ALA A 26 13.32 -3.55 -15.81
C ALA A 26 12.15 -3.17 -14.90
N CYS A 27 12.29 -2.09 -14.13
CA CYS A 27 11.27 -1.66 -13.18
C CYS A 27 11.19 -0.13 -13.12
N CYS A 28 9.98 0.41 -13.09
CA CYS A 28 9.81 1.84 -12.83
C CYS A 28 10.10 2.17 -11.36
N ALA A 29 10.51 3.39 -11.08
CA ALA A 29 10.91 3.82 -9.72
C ALA A 29 9.79 3.63 -8.69
N ILE A 30 8.52 3.82 -9.06
CA ILE A 30 7.37 3.63 -8.19
C ILE A 30 7.23 2.15 -7.79
N CYS A 31 7.24 1.23 -8.75
CA CYS A 31 7.12 -0.21 -8.46
C CYS A 31 8.33 -0.72 -7.65
N ASN A 32 9.54 -0.25 -7.97
CA ASN A 32 10.74 -0.59 -7.21
C ASN A 32 10.63 -0.10 -5.75
N TYR A 33 10.17 1.13 -5.53
CA TYR A 33 9.93 1.66 -4.20
C TYR A 33 8.87 0.83 -3.43
N MET A 34 7.72 0.56 -4.07
CA MET A 34 6.63 -0.23 -3.46
C MET A 34 7.08 -1.64 -3.09
N LYS A 35 7.91 -2.28 -3.91
CA LYS A 35 8.49 -3.59 -3.63
C LYS A 35 9.49 -3.52 -2.49
N GLY A 36 10.33 -2.50 -2.44
CA GLY A 36 11.38 -2.37 -1.43
C GLY A 36 12.30 -3.60 -1.43
N SER A 37 12.53 -4.17 -0.24
CA SER A 37 13.38 -5.36 -0.06
C SER A 37 12.64 -6.69 -0.24
N LEU A 38 11.36 -6.69 -0.58
CA LEU A 38 10.60 -7.92 -0.76
C LEU A 38 11.14 -8.74 -1.93
N HIS A 39 11.04 -10.08 -1.81
CA HIS A 39 11.16 -10.95 -2.97
C HIS A 39 10.04 -10.63 -3.95
N HIS A 40 10.34 -10.68 -5.23
CA HIS A 40 9.42 -10.35 -6.32
C HIS A 40 8.07 -11.08 -6.20
N ASP A 41 8.08 -12.39 -5.94
CA ASP A 41 6.83 -13.17 -5.83
C ASP A 41 5.95 -12.72 -4.66
N VAL A 42 6.56 -12.35 -3.52
CA VAL A 42 5.83 -11.83 -2.36
C VAL A 42 5.16 -10.50 -2.70
N PHE A 43 5.86 -9.64 -3.43
CA PHE A 43 5.30 -8.37 -3.88
C PHE A 43 4.11 -8.55 -4.83
N ILE A 44 4.20 -9.48 -5.79
CA ILE A 44 3.11 -9.79 -6.72
C ILE A 44 1.90 -10.36 -5.98
N ARG A 45 2.09 -11.34 -5.08
CA ARG A 45 1.01 -11.92 -4.26
C ARG A 45 0.34 -10.89 -3.36
N ARG A 46 1.13 -10.00 -2.75
CA ARG A 46 0.60 -8.89 -1.93
C ARG A 46 -0.24 -7.94 -2.77
N SER A 47 0.21 -7.62 -3.99
CA SER A 47 -0.54 -6.81 -4.94
C SER A 47 -1.87 -7.48 -5.34
N GLU A 48 -1.85 -8.78 -5.64
CA GLU A 48 -3.05 -9.55 -5.96
C GLU A 48 -4.01 -9.60 -4.77
N HIS A 49 -3.52 -9.89 -3.55
CA HIS A 49 -4.33 -9.89 -2.34
C HIS A 49 -5.08 -8.55 -2.15
N ILE A 50 -4.36 -7.43 -2.24
CA ILE A 50 -4.98 -6.09 -2.08
C ILE A 50 -6.07 -5.88 -3.14
N MET A 51 -5.79 -6.21 -4.40
CA MET A 51 -6.74 -6.02 -5.48
C MET A 51 -7.98 -6.92 -5.33
N SER A 52 -7.81 -8.17 -4.87
CA SER A 52 -8.89 -9.09 -4.58
C SER A 52 -9.75 -8.61 -3.40
N TYR A 53 -9.12 -8.24 -2.29
CA TYR A 53 -9.81 -7.68 -1.12
C TYR A 53 -10.61 -6.41 -1.48
N GLN A 54 -10.04 -5.53 -2.31
CA GLN A 54 -10.72 -4.33 -2.81
C GLN A 54 -11.79 -4.63 -3.87
N LYS A 55 -12.00 -5.91 -4.21
CA LYS A 55 -12.96 -6.39 -5.23
C LYS A 55 -12.75 -5.74 -6.60
N MET A 56 -11.53 -5.41 -6.94
CA MET A 56 -11.16 -4.86 -8.24
C MET A 56 -10.84 -5.95 -9.27
N ILE A 57 -10.50 -7.15 -8.79
CA ILE A 57 -10.30 -8.35 -9.59
C ILE A 57 -10.93 -9.56 -8.89
N GLU A 58 -11.20 -10.61 -9.65
CA GLU A 58 -11.36 -11.96 -9.11
C GLU A 58 -9.97 -12.57 -8.97
N GLY A 59 -9.52 -12.78 -7.73
CA GLY A 59 -8.17 -13.23 -7.43
C GLY A 59 -8.10 -13.94 -6.09
N LYS A 60 -6.91 -14.44 -5.78
CA LYS A 60 -6.63 -15.11 -4.52
C LYS A 60 -6.15 -14.12 -3.47
N GLU A 61 -6.53 -14.36 -2.23
CA GLU A 61 -6.00 -13.65 -1.07
C GLU A 61 -4.80 -14.42 -0.47
N TYR A 62 -3.78 -13.67 -0.02
CA TYR A 62 -2.52 -14.18 0.52
C TYR A 62 -2.21 -13.47 1.86
N PRO A 63 -2.98 -13.75 2.93
CA PRO A 63 -2.79 -13.08 4.23
C PRO A 63 -1.38 -13.31 4.81
N GLU A 64 -0.75 -14.42 4.48
CA GLU A 64 0.62 -14.77 4.90
C GLU A 64 1.70 -13.81 4.36
N CYS A 65 1.38 -13.01 3.34
CA CYS A 65 2.30 -12.00 2.80
C CYS A 65 2.42 -10.74 3.66
N PHE A 66 1.66 -10.63 4.75
CA PHE A 66 1.63 -9.47 5.65
C PHE A 66 2.15 -9.83 7.03
N VAL A 67 3.23 -9.17 7.45
CA VAL A 67 3.93 -9.45 8.71
C VAL A 67 3.11 -8.96 9.91
N ASN A 68 3.19 -9.67 11.02
CA ASN A 68 2.60 -9.22 12.28
C ASN A 68 3.48 -8.16 12.96
N VAL A 69 2.84 -7.14 13.52
CA VAL A 69 3.47 -6.05 14.25
C VAL A 69 2.68 -5.81 15.52
N THR A 70 3.32 -5.88 16.69
CA THR A 70 2.67 -5.71 17.99
C THR A 70 2.88 -4.31 18.57
N HIS A 71 3.99 -3.65 18.24
CA HIS A 71 4.39 -2.39 18.85
C HIS A 71 3.88 -1.18 18.06
N VAL A 72 2.58 -0.88 18.20
CA VAL A 72 1.95 0.32 17.66
C VAL A 72 1.54 1.19 18.85
N GLN A 73 2.15 2.35 19.01
CA GLN A 73 2.00 3.21 20.18
C GLN A 73 1.68 4.66 19.76
N PHE A 74 0.72 5.27 20.41
CA PHE A 74 0.30 6.65 20.21
C PHE A 74 1.47 7.65 20.25
N VAL A 75 2.32 7.54 21.27
CA VAL A 75 3.47 8.44 21.48
C VAL A 75 4.43 8.48 20.29
N ASN A 76 4.60 7.35 19.57
CA ASN A 76 5.45 7.29 18.38
C ASN A 76 4.87 8.10 17.22
N TYR A 77 3.53 8.16 17.10
CA TYR A 77 2.85 8.96 16.08
C TYR A 77 2.94 10.44 16.40
N VAL A 78 2.72 10.84 17.66
CA VAL A 78 2.91 12.22 18.14
C VAL A 78 4.33 12.71 17.84
N TYR A 79 5.34 11.93 18.26
CA TYR A 79 6.75 12.26 18.01
C TYR A 79 7.07 12.34 16.51
N GLY A 80 6.61 11.36 15.74
CA GLY A 80 6.81 11.29 14.29
C GLY A 80 6.13 12.45 13.55
N ALA A 81 4.95 12.89 13.97
CA ALA A 81 4.26 14.04 13.41
C ALA A 81 5.03 15.34 13.72
N LYS A 82 5.44 15.53 14.98
CA LYS A 82 6.24 16.69 15.42
C LYS A 82 7.54 16.81 14.61
N LYS A 83 8.28 15.70 14.45
CA LYS A 83 9.52 15.66 13.66
C LYS A 83 9.33 16.08 12.20
N ARG A 84 8.18 15.71 11.61
CA ARG A 84 7.82 16.04 10.22
C ARG A 84 7.07 17.36 10.09
N LYS A 85 6.82 18.08 11.19
CA LYS A 85 6.06 19.33 11.24
C LYS A 85 4.64 19.16 10.69
N LEU A 86 4.01 18.04 11.00
CA LEU A 86 2.64 17.73 10.64
C LEU A 86 1.70 18.07 11.79
N GLU A 87 0.52 18.53 11.45
CA GLU A 87 -0.58 18.66 12.38
C GLU A 87 -0.94 17.31 13.01
N PHE A 88 -1.26 17.29 14.30
CA PHE A 88 -1.65 16.08 15.02
C PHE A 88 -2.78 16.41 16.00
N ASN A 89 -4.01 16.04 15.63
CA ASN A 89 -5.25 16.33 16.35
C ASN A 89 -6.02 15.05 16.71
N LEU A 90 -5.30 13.94 16.94
CA LEU A 90 -5.89 12.72 17.46
C LEU A 90 -5.69 12.69 18.97
N ASP A 91 -6.71 12.27 19.70
CA ASP A 91 -6.57 11.84 21.09
C ASP A 91 -6.20 10.33 21.15
N GLU A 92 -5.86 9.87 22.35
CA GLU A 92 -5.42 8.49 22.56
C GLU A 92 -6.58 7.50 22.44
N GLU A 93 -7.79 7.90 22.82
CA GLU A 93 -9.00 7.09 22.71
C GLU A 93 -9.32 6.76 21.23
N PHE A 94 -9.37 7.78 20.38
CA PHE A 94 -9.55 7.59 18.94
C PHE A 94 -8.42 6.75 18.33
N PHE A 95 -7.17 6.96 18.78
CA PHE A 95 -6.03 6.18 18.29
C PHE A 95 -6.17 4.70 18.65
N ASP A 96 -6.56 4.37 19.86
CA ASP A 96 -6.75 2.99 20.30
C ASP A 96 -7.92 2.32 19.57
N ASP A 97 -8.98 3.05 19.30
CA ASP A 97 -10.14 2.57 18.54
C ASP A 97 -9.81 2.32 17.07
N ILE A 98 -9.00 3.17 16.44
CA ILE A 98 -8.69 3.00 15.01
C ILE A 98 -7.68 1.88 14.76
N VAL A 99 -6.70 1.67 15.64
CA VAL A 99 -5.65 0.65 15.42
C VAL A 99 -6.13 -0.79 15.64
N ILE A 100 -7.28 -1.01 16.26
CA ILE A 100 -7.90 -2.33 16.38
C ILE A 100 -8.76 -2.69 15.16
N GLN A 101 -9.09 -1.73 14.30
CA GLN A 101 -9.90 -1.96 13.11
C GLN A 101 -9.09 -2.67 12.00
N PRO A 102 -9.77 -3.39 11.08
CA PRO A 102 -9.11 -4.00 9.94
C PRO A 102 -8.44 -2.96 9.03
N CYS A 103 -7.28 -3.31 8.48
CA CYS A 103 -6.59 -2.48 7.50
C CYS A 103 -7.51 -2.14 6.31
N TYR A 104 -7.71 -0.85 6.04
CA TYR A 104 -8.61 -0.40 4.98
C TYR A 104 -8.14 -0.79 3.56
N ILE A 105 -6.87 -1.15 3.40
CA ILE A 105 -6.27 -1.52 2.11
C ILE A 105 -6.37 -3.04 1.86
N CYS A 106 -5.97 -3.88 2.82
CA CYS A 106 -5.85 -5.33 2.63
C CYS A 106 -6.75 -6.16 3.55
N GLY A 107 -7.50 -5.54 4.46
CA GLY A 107 -8.39 -6.24 5.37
C GLY A 107 -7.71 -6.94 6.54
N LYS A 108 -6.38 -6.83 6.70
CA LYS A 108 -5.68 -7.47 7.82
C LYS A 108 -6.27 -7.02 9.14
N LYS A 109 -6.75 -7.98 9.93
CA LYS A 109 -7.35 -7.72 11.25
C LYS A 109 -6.27 -7.52 12.30
N SER A 110 -6.56 -6.70 13.30
CA SER A 110 -5.78 -6.64 14.55
C SER A 110 -6.24 -7.77 15.48
N ASP A 111 -5.29 -8.36 16.18
CA ASP A 111 -5.49 -9.43 17.16
C ASP A 111 -4.39 -9.37 18.25
N ASP A 112 -4.26 -10.41 19.07
CA ASP A 112 -3.23 -10.52 20.11
C ASP A 112 -1.78 -10.55 19.58
N LYS A 113 -1.59 -10.89 18.31
CA LYS A 113 -0.29 -10.99 17.64
C LYS A 113 0.00 -9.85 16.65
N HIS A 114 -1.02 -9.04 16.34
CA HIS A 114 -0.90 -7.96 15.38
C HIS A 114 -1.77 -6.76 15.73
N ARG A 115 -1.21 -5.57 15.64
CA ARG A 115 -1.92 -4.30 15.70
C ARG A 115 -1.71 -3.50 14.43
N ASN A 116 -2.78 -3.00 13.82
CA ASN A 116 -2.68 -2.08 12.70
C ASN A 116 -2.18 -0.71 13.18
N GLY A 117 -1.58 0.05 12.30
CA GLY A 117 -1.23 1.44 12.54
C GLY A 117 -2.26 2.40 11.94
N VAL A 118 -1.87 3.66 11.85
CA VAL A 118 -2.65 4.73 11.25
C VAL A 118 -1.97 5.24 9.98
N ASP A 119 -2.69 5.27 8.88
CA ASP A 119 -2.29 5.94 7.64
C ASP A 119 -3.04 7.27 7.51
N ARG A 120 -2.36 8.26 6.97
CA ARG A 120 -3.00 9.49 6.48
C ARG A 120 -3.49 9.24 5.05
N TYR A 121 -4.80 9.24 4.85
CA TYR A 121 -5.40 8.97 3.54
C TYR A 121 -4.85 9.91 2.46
N ASP A 122 -4.80 11.21 2.79
CA ASP A 122 -4.05 12.23 2.06
C ASP A 122 -2.76 12.56 2.83
N SER A 123 -1.62 12.19 2.28
CA SER A 123 -0.31 12.41 2.91
C SER A 123 0.11 13.90 2.97
N LYS A 124 -0.61 14.80 2.29
CA LYS A 124 -0.39 16.25 2.37
C LYS A 124 -1.03 16.87 3.61
N GLN A 125 -2.00 16.21 4.21
CA GLN A 125 -2.65 16.63 5.44
C GLN A 125 -1.98 16.00 6.67
N GLY A 126 -2.32 16.50 7.86
CA GLY A 126 -1.86 15.97 9.13
C GLY A 126 -2.63 14.75 9.60
N TYR A 127 -2.39 14.38 10.85
CA TYR A 127 -3.16 13.38 11.57
C TYR A 127 -4.40 14.05 12.18
N ILE A 128 -5.46 14.13 11.40
CA ILE A 128 -6.79 14.57 11.81
C ILE A 128 -7.77 13.42 11.63
N VAL A 129 -8.86 13.38 12.38
CA VAL A 129 -9.80 12.25 12.43
C VAL A 129 -10.28 11.85 11.03
N GLU A 130 -10.67 12.81 10.22
CA GLU A 130 -11.23 12.60 8.88
C GLU A 130 -10.19 12.02 7.90
N ASN A 131 -8.90 12.31 8.14
CA ASN A 131 -7.79 11.89 7.28
C ASN A 131 -7.13 10.59 7.71
N CYS A 132 -7.44 10.08 8.90
CA CYS A 132 -6.82 8.88 9.44
C CYS A 132 -7.60 7.62 9.11
N LYS A 133 -6.88 6.57 8.70
CA LYS A 133 -7.45 5.26 8.37
C LYS A 133 -6.62 4.14 9.01
N PRO A 134 -7.26 3.04 9.49
CA PRO A 134 -6.53 1.89 10.03
C PRO A 134 -5.74 1.20 8.93
N CYS A 135 -4.44 1.03 9.10
CA CYS A 135 -3.58 0.52 8.05
C CYS A 135 -2.44 -0.35 8.60
N CYS A 136 -2.24 -1.54 8.05
CA CYS A 136 -1.09 -2.34 8.41
C CYS A 136 0.20 -1.69 7.87
N ARG A 137 1.33 -2.01 8.53
CA ARG A 137 2.63 -1.44 8.20
C ARG A 137 3.00 -1.61 6.73
N GLU A 138 2.75 -2.77 6.16
CA GLU A 138 3.10 -3.11 4.79
C GLU A 138 2.31 -2.28 3.78
N CYS A 139 1.01 -2.15 3.98
CA CYS A 139 0.16 -1.35 3.11
C CYS A 139 0.50 0.14 3.21
N ASN A 140 0.76 0.64 4.42
CA ASN A 140 1.17 2.02 4.65
C ASN A 140 2.51 2.32 3.95
N PHE A 141 3.49 1.41 4.08
CA PHE A 141 4.77 1.52 3.36
C PHE A 141 4.59 1.53 1.84
N MET A 142 3.80 0.59 1.30
CA MET A 142 3.58 0.47 -0.15
C MET A 142 2.82 1.68 -0.71
N LYS A 143 1.80 2.18 0.02
CA LYS A 143 1.03 3.36 -0.39
C LYS A 143 1.89 4.62 -0.34
N SER A 144 2.76 4.76 0.68
CA SER A 144 3.63 5.93 0.85
C SER A 144 2.84 7.25 0.78
N ASP A 145 3.28 8.19 -0.04
CA ASP A 145 2.65 9.49 -0.31
C ASP A 145 1.75 9.50 -1.56
N PHE A 146 1.55 8.35 -2.20
CA PHE A 146 0.62 8.25 -3.32
C PHE A 146 -0.82 8.44 -2.86
N THR A 147 -1.64 9.07 -3.71
CA THR A 147 -3.08 9.04 -3.52
C THR A 147 -3.58 7.59 -3.57
N TYR A 148 -4.66 7.29 -2.87
CA TYR A 148 -5.22 5.96 -2.83
C TYR A 148 -5.53 5.41 -4.25
N CYS A 149 -6.10 6.26 -5.13
CA CYS A 149 -6.38 5.87 -6.51
C CYS A 149 -5.10 5.58 -7.31
N THR A 150 -4.08 6.44 -7.20
CA THR A 150 -2.78 6.19 -7.87
C THR A 150 -2.14 4.89 -7.40
N PHE A 151 -2.21 4.62 -6.10
CA PHE A 151 -1.71 3.39 -5.52
C PHE A 151 -2.42 2.15 -6.09
N LEU A 152 -3.76 2.14 -6.07
CA LEU A 152 -4.54 1.01 -6.61
C LEU A 152 -4.34 0.84 -8.13
N ASP A 153 -4.26 1.92 -8.90
CA ASP A 153 -3.96 1.86 -10.33
C ASP A 153 -2.59 1.20 -10.61
N LYS A 154 -1.59 1.51 -9.80
CA LYS A 154 -0.27 0.86 -9.93
C LYS A 154 -0.33 -0.63 -9.59
N LEU A 155 -1.02 -1.02 -8.53
CA LEU A 155 -1.21 -2.44 -8.20
C LEU A 155 -1.93 -3.19 -9.33
N TYR A 156 -2.95 -2.58 -9.90
CA TYR A 156 -3.69 -3.14 -11.02
C TYR A 156 -2.79 -3.37 -12.25
N LYS A 157 -1.95 -2.38 -12.61
CA LYS A 157 -0.99 -2.50 -13.70
C LYS A 157 0.05 -3.60 -13.45
N ILE A 158 0.54 -3.73 -12.22
CA ILE A 158 1.43 -4.83 -11.82
C ILE A 158 0.73 -6.18 -12.05
N ARG A 159 -0.53 -6.29 -11.62
CA ARG A 159 -1.30 -7.52 -11.75
C ARG A 159 -1.51 -7.93 -13.21
N ILE A 160 -1.85 -6.98 -14.09
CA ILE A 160 -2.02 -7.23 -15.52
C ILE A 160 -0.70 -7.71 -16.15
N GLN A 161 0.41 -7.06 -15.84
CA GLN A 161 1.73 -7.40 -16.37
C GLN A 161 2.14 -8.83 -16.01
N HIS A 162 1.68 -9.35 -14.88
CA HIS A 162 2.02 -10.68 -14.36
C HIS A 162 0.96 -11.76 -14.61
N ARG A 163 -0.11 -11.42 -15.29
CA ARG A 163 -1.08 -12.39 -15.83
C ARG A 163 -1.16 -12.21 -17.35
N ASN A 164 -1.21 -13.32 -18.07
CA ASN A 164 -1.74 -13.35 -19.44
C ASN A 164 -3.29 -13.23 -19.36
N THR A 165 -3.81 -12.03 -19.05
CA THR A 165 -5.23 -11.84 -18.76
C THR A 165 -5.98 -11.13 -19.86
N THR A 166 -7.21 -11.56 -20.01
CA THR A 166 -8.23 -11.07 -20.92
C THR A 166 -8.66 -9.62 -20.63
N THR A 167 -8.93 -8.88 -21.69
CA THR A 167 -9.24 -7.44 -21.78
C THR A 167 -10.41 -6.93 -20.92
N SER A 168 -11.30 -7.79 -20.41
CA SER A 168 -12.49 -7.38 -19.65
C SER A 168 -12.21 -6.92 -18.20
N GLU A 169 -11.14 -7.41 -17.59
CA GLU A 169 -10.76 -6.99 -16.23
C GLU A 169 -10.19 -5.55 -16.19
N GLN A 170 -9.66 -5.06 -17.30
CA GLN A 170 -9.02 -3.74 -17.39
C GLN A 170 -10.01 -2.58 -17.17
N LEU A 171 -11.22 -2.68 -17.72
CA LEU A 171 -12.20 -1.60 -17.63
C LEU A 171 -12.79 -1.44 -16.22
N ASN A 172 -13.01 -2.53 -15.49
CA ASN A 172 -13.67 -2.51 -14.19
C ASN A 172 -12.81 -1.85 -13.09
N GLY A 173 -11.49 -1.96 -13.16
CA GLY A 173 -10.57 -1.32 -12.21
C GLY A 173 -10.57 0.22 -12.32
N TYR A 174 -10.57 0.74 -13.54
CA TYR A 174 -10.58 2.19 -13.80
C TYR A 174 -11.90 2.83 -13.35
N ILE A 175 -13.02 2.22 -13.68
CA ILE A 175 -14.37 2.74 -13.37
C ILE A 175 -14.58 2.85 -11.86
N LYS A 176 -14.13 1.87 -11.06
CA LYS A 176 -14.28 1.90 -9.59
C LYS A 176 -13.45 2.99 -8.92
N CYS A 177 -12.25 3.31 -9.43
CA CYS A 177 -11.43 4.38 -8.87
C CYS A 177 -11.99 5.77 -9.20
N GLU A 178 -12.49 5.98 -10.40
CA GLU A 178 -13.15 7.23 -10.80
C GLU A 178 -14.46 7.46 -10.04
N SER A 179 -15.27 6.41 -9.86
CA SER A 179 -16.53 6.49 -9.08
C SER A 179 -16.29 6.88 -7.62
N ARG A 180 -15.15 6.49 -7.03
CA ARG A 180 -14.80 6.88 -5.67
C ARG A 180 -14.32 8.33 -5.55
N LYS A 181 -13.80 8.94 -6.63
CA LYS A 181 -13.51 10.38 -6.67
C LYS A 181 -14.76 11.23 -6.64
N LEU A 182 -15.84 10.74 -7.28
CA LEU A 182 -17.14 11.45 -7.35
C LEU A 182 -17.95 11.37 -6.05
N LEU A 183 -17.65 10.41 -5.17
CA LEU A 183 -18.32 10.25 -3.87
C LEU A 183 -17.54 10.92 -2.72
N ALA A 184 -16.37 11.49 -2.98
CA ALA A 184 -15.50 12.16 -2.01
C ALA A 184 -15.51 13.70 -2.16
N ASN A 185 -16.38 14.23 -3.01
CA ASN A 185 -16.76 15.62 -3.14
C ASN A 185 -18.23 15.74 -2.71
#